data_62f22b0dbeae5a4f990e8165995b4a9b
#
_entry.id   62f22b0dbeae5a4f990e8165995b4a9b
#
_cell.length_a   1.000
_cell.length_b   1.000
_cell.length_c   1.000
_cell.angle_alpha   90.00
_cell.angle_beta   90.00
_cell.angle_gamma   90.00
#
_symmetry.space_group_name_H-M   'P 1'
#
loop_
_entity.id
_entity.type
_entity.pdbx_description
1 polymer ?
#
loop_
_entity_poly.entity_id
_entity_poly.type
_entity_poly.pdbx_seq_one_letter_code
_entity_poly.pdbx_strand_id
1 'polypeptide(L)'
;GRPLMRAYSIASANYEEELEFFSIKVADGPLTSRLQNIRLGDEILISSKPTGTLVLDNLLTGSNLYLISTGTGLAPFMSIIKDPETYEQYDKVILTHGCRFRDELAYRDTIHHTLPNNEYFGDQISAKLIYYPTVTRENNDDVQGINQGRITELLASGKLSKDIGLPPIDPEVDRFMICGSPSMLKDTCNILNDRGFSEARHGNAGHYVIERAFVE
;
A
#
# COMPACT_ATOMS: atom_id res chain seq x y z
N GLY A 1 32.60 8.50 8.81
CA GLY A 1 31.51 9.45 8.56
C GLY A 1 30.24 8.96 9.26
N ARG A 2 29.26 9.82 9.45
CA ARG A 2 27.96 9.40 10.03
C ARG A 2 27.22 8.53 8.98
N PRO A 3 26.55 7.43 9.39
CA PRO A 3 25.75 6.63 8.48
C PRO A 3 24.61 7.47 7.91
N LEU A 4 24.32 7.27 6.63
CA LEU A 4 23.19 7.90 5.95
C LEU A 4 21.93 7.03 6.19
N MET A 5 21.02 7.52 7.01
CA MET A 5 19.78 6.82 7.34
C MET A 5 18.61 7.43 6.56
N ARG A 6 17.71 6.56 6.09
CA ARG A 6 16.42 6.93 5.48
C ARG A 6 15.36 5.95 5.98
N ALA A 7 14.13 6.44 6.10
CA ALA A 7 12.98 5.60 6.38
C ALA A 7 12.64 4.74 5.17
N TYR A 8 12.40 3.45 5.40
CA TYR A 8 11.91 2.49 4.43
C TYR A 8 10.82 1.65 5.08
N SER A 9 9.72 1.48 4.40
CA SER A 9 8.67 0.58 4.85
C SER A 9 9.07 -0.87 4.59
N ILE A 10 8.78 -1.75 5.53
CA ILE A 10 9.02 -3.19 5.43
C ILE A 10 7.94 -3.78 4.52
N ALA A 11 8.36 -4.58 3.53
CA ALA A 11 7.47 -5.28 2.59
C ALA A 11 7.29 -6.77 2.93
N SER A 12 8.17 -7.34 3.76
CA SER A 12 8.01 -8.70 4.31
C SER A 12 6.93 -8.72 5.40
N ALA A 13 6.26 -9.88 5.56
CA ALA A 13 5.33 -10.10 6.66
C ALA A 13 6.09 -10.33 7.99
N ASN A 14 5.35 -10.21 9.10
CA ASN A 14 5.91 -10.34 10.46
C ASN A 14 6.45 -11.75 10.78
N TYR A 15 6.00 -12.78 10.07
CA TYR A 15 6.43 -14.18 10.22
C TYR A 15 7.58 -14.58 9.28
N GLU A 16 7.93 -13.72 8.30
CA GLU A 16 9.05 -14.00 7.38
C GLU A 16 10.38 -13.81 8.12
N GLU A 17 11.33 -14.73 7.90
CA GLU A 17 12.67 -14.68 8.55
C GLU A 17 13.56 -13.58 7.96
N GLU A 18 13.27 -13.14 6.73
CA GLU A 18 14.04 -12.13 6.01
C GLU A 18 13.27 -10.82 5.92
N LEU A 19 13.99 -9.70 6.03
CA LEU A 19 13.41 -8.38 5.80
C LEU A 19 13.48 -8.02 4.32
N GLU A 20 12.32 -7.67 3.75
CA GLU A 20 12.19 -7.19 2.38
C GLU A 20 11.92 -5.68 2.36
N PHE A 21 12.61 -4.96 1.48
CA PHE A 21 12.41 -3.53 1.25
C PHE A 21 12.24 -3.24 -0.23
N PHE A 22 11.25 -2.43 -0.58
CA PHE A 22 11.03 -1.97 -1.95
C PHE A 22 11.61 -0.58 -2.17
N SER A 23 12.58 -0.47 -3.08
CA SER A 23 13.26 0.79 -3.41
C SER A 23 13.29 1.03 -4.91
N ILE A 24 13.14 2.30 -5.32
CA ILE A 24 13.37 2.73 -6.70
C ILE A 24 14.76 3.34 -6.85
N LYS A 25 15.31 3.28 -8.08
CA LYS A 25 16.55 3.96 -8.41
C LYS A 25 16.28 5.44 -8.67
N VAL A 26 16.84 6.29 -7.81
CA VAL A 26 16.88 7.73 -8.04
C VAL A 26 18.34 8.09 -8.33
N ALA A 27 18.62 8.58 -9.54
CA ALA A 27 19.99 8.77 -10.02
C ALA A 27 20.87 9.61 -9.07
N ASP A 28 20.32 10.70 -8.57
CA ASP A 28 21.00 11.63 -7.65
C ASP A 28 20.56 11.47 -6.19
N GLY A 29 19.84 10.39 -5.87
CA GLY A 29 19.36 10.11 -4.51
C GLY A 29 20.51 9.77 -3.58
N PRO A 30 20.66 10.44 -2.42
CA PRO A 30 21.83 10.25 -1.55
C PRO A 30 22.05 8.80 -1.09
N LEU A 31 20.97 8.03 -0.87
CA LEU A 31 21.04 6.63 -0.48
C LEU A 31 20.80 5.68 -1.66
N THR A 32 19.79 5.93 -2.49
CA THR A 32 19.41 5.04 -3.60
C THR A 32 20.49 4.90 -4.65
N SER A 33 21.29 5.96 -4.90
CA SER A 33 22.46 5.90 -5.77
C SER A 33 23.53 4.91 -5.28
N ARG A 34 23.54 4.59 -3.96
CA ARG A 34 24.43 3.59 -3.36
C ARG A 34 23.77 2.22 -3.33
N LEU A 35 22.51 2.13 -2.88
CA LEU A 35 21.76 0.88 -2.78
C LEU A 35 21.61 0.18 -4.14
N GLN A 36 21.52 0.92 -5.25
CA GLN A 36 21.45 0.31 -6.59
C GLN A 36 22.65 -0.56 -6.96
N ASN A 37 23.79 -0.43 -6.26
CA ASN A 37 25.02 -1.17 -6.48
C ASN A 37 25.24 -2.30 -5.48
N ILE A 38 24.29 -2.51 -4.52
CA ILE A 38 24.39 -3.57 -3.50
C ILE A 38 24.42 -4.95 -4.16
N ARG A 39 25.22 -5.85 -3.60
CA ARG A 39 25.40 -7.23 -4.06
C ARG A 39 25.14 -8.20 -2.93
N LEU A 40 24.92 -9.44 -3.27
CA LEU A 40 24.83 -10.52 -2.29
C LEU A 40 26.10 -10.57 -1.42
N GLY A 41 25.90 -10.58 -0.11
CA GLY A 41 26.97 -10.53 0.89
C GLY A 41 27.35 -9.13 1.36
N ASP A 42 26.82 -8.07 0.76
CA ASP A 42 27.00 -6.71 1.28
C ASP A 42 26.14 -6.49 2.54
N GLU A 43 26.68 -5.76 3.50
CA GLU A 43 26.00 -5.44 4.76
C GLU A 43 25.37 -4.05 4.73
N ILE A 44 24.15 -3.94 5.26
CA ILE A 44 23.45 -2.67 5.48
C ILE A 44 23.09 -2.52 6.97
N LEU A 45 23.11 -1.29 7.45
CA LEU A 45 22.71 -0.98 8.82
C LEU A 45 21.22 -0.71 8.87
N ILE A 46 20.51 -1.46 9.70
CA ILE A 46 19.08 -1.28 9.97
C ILE A 46 18.89 -0.91 11.44
N SER A 47 17.96 0.03 11.70
CA SER A 47 17.59 0.35 13.09
C SER A 47 16.92 -0.86 13.74
N SER A 48 17.32 -1.20 14.96
CA SER A 48 16.69 -2.29 15.74
C SER A 48 15.27 -1.95 16.22
N LYS A 49 14.89 -0.66 16.18
CA LYS A 49 13.56 -0.20 16.58
C LYS A 49 12.76 0.20 15.33
N PRO A 50 11.77 -0.59 14.92
CA PRO A 50 10.86 -0.18 13.87
C PRO A 50 10.00 1.01 14.33
N THR A 51 9.64 1.86 13.39
CA THR A 51 8.74 3.00 13.60
C THR A 51 7.77 3.06 12.43
N GLY A 52 6.61 3.64 12.62
CA GLY A 52 5.60 3.79 11.56
C GLY A 52 4.20 3.85 12.15
N THR A 53 3.24 4.15 11.30
CA THR A 53 1.83 4.33 11.68
C THR A 53 0.89 3.35 10.98
N LEU A 54 1.36 2.67 9.95
CA LEU A 54 0.55 1.72 9.15
C LEU A 54 0.49 0.35 9.83
N VAL A 55 -0.21 0.31 10.97
CA VAL A 55 -0.52 -0.91 11.72
C VAL A 55 -2.02 -0.99 11.94
N LEU A 56 -2.59 -2.21 11.93
CA LEU A 56 -4.03 -2.45 12.05
C LEU A 56 -4.60 -1.87 13.34
N ASP A 57 -3.86 -1.92 14.44
CA ASP A 57 -4.24 -1.40 15.74
C ASP A 57 -4.55 0.11 15.77
N ASN A 58 -4.07 0.85 14.79
CA ASN A 58 -4.37 2.28 14.66
C ASN A 58 -5.72 2.55 13.97
N LEU A 59 -6.41 1.52 13.51
CA LEU A 59 -7.73 1.64 12.88
C LEU A 59 -8.85 1.25 13.83
N LEU A 60 -9.97 1.96 13.73
CA LEU A 60 -11.22 1.54 14.34
C LEU A 60 -11.68 0.21 13.72
N THR A 61 -12.53 -0.54 14.42
CA THR A 61 -13.16 -1.74 13.86
C THR A 61 -13.95 -1.39 12.59
N GLY A 62 -13.85 -2.23 11.56
CA GLY A 62 -14.53 -2.07 10.28
C GLY A 62 -14.59 -3.38 9.52
N SER A 63 -15.36 -3.43 8.43
CA SER A 63 -15.52 -4.62 7.59
C SER A 63 -14.61 -4.63 6.36
N ASN A 64 -14.29 -3.47 5.80
CA ASN A 64 -13.45 -3.38 4.60
C ASN A 64 -12.19 -2.55 4.88
N LEU A 65 -11.06 -3.03 4.38
CA LEU A 65 -9.77 -2.33 4.47
C LEU A 65 -9.33 -1.88 3.07
N TYR A 66 -9.22 -0.57 2.88
CA TYR A 66 -8.68 0.03 1.67
C TYR A 66 -7.21 0.41 1.87
N LEU A 67 -6.33 -0.17 1.09
CA LEU A 67 -4.90 0.08 1.06
C LEU A 67 -4.60 0.95 -0.18
N ILE A 68 -4.47 2.26 0.02
CA ILE A 68 -4.33 3.23 -1.07
C ILE A 68 -2.86 3.56 -1.28
N SER A 69 -2.28 3.14 -2.42
CA SER A 69 -0.86 3.34 -2.70
C SER A 69 -0.56 4.01 -4.03
N THR A 70 0.57 4.71 -4.09
CA THR A 70 1.23 5.12 -5.34
C THR A 70 2.72 4.80 -5.30
N GLY A 71 3.24 4.25 -6.41
CA GLY A 71 4.67 3.91 -6.54
C GLY A 71 5.16 3.01 -5.42
N THR A 72 6.26 3.40 -4.76
CA THR A 72 6.85 2.64 -3.65
C THR A 72 6.03 2.63 -2.37
N GLY A 73 4.97 3.43 -2.27
CA GLY A 73 3.99 3.34 -1.18
C GLY A 73 3.26 2.00 -1.11
N LEU A 74 3.45 1.13 -2.11
CA LEU A 74 3.00 -0.25 -2.07
C LEU A 74 3.71 -1.09 -1.00
N ALA A 75 4.97 -0.77 -0.66
CA ALA A 75 5.81 -1.59 0.21
C ALA A 75 5.14 -1.99 1.54
N PRO A 76 4.61 -1.08 2.38
CA PRO A 76 3.99 -1.47 3.65
C PRO A 76 2.75 -2.33 3.44
N PHE A 77 2.06 -2.16 2.32
CA PHE A 77 0.87 -2.94 2.01
C PHE A 77 1.18 -4.37 1.56
N MET A 78 2.38 -4.61 1.01
CA MET A 78 2.84 -5.98 0.78
C MET A 78 2.97 -6.76 2.10
N SER A 79 3.48 -6.12 3.16
CA SER A 79 3.52 -6.73 4.49
C SER A 79 2.11 -7.05 5.01
N ILE A 80 1.17 -6.11 4.88
CA ILE A 80 -0.21 -6.25 5.37
C ILE A 80 -0.99 -7.34 4.61
N ILE A 81 -0.90 -7.39 3.28
CA ILE A 81 -1.64 -8.41 2.50
C ILE A 81 -1.03 -9.81 2.57
N LYS A 82 0.19 -9.93 3.07
CA LYS A 82 0.81 -11.23 3.39
C LYS A 82 0.41 -11.73 4.78
N ASP A 83 -0.11 -10.86 5.67
CA ASP A 83 -0.44 -11.21 7.03
C ASP A 83 -1.86 -11.81 7.13
N PRO A 84 -2.00 -13.09 7.60
CA PRO A 84 -3.30 -13.73 7.79
C PRO A 84 -4.24 -12.95 8.71
N GLU A 85 -3.71 -12.26 9.72
CA GLU A 85 -4.51 -11.45 10.66
C GLU A 85 -5.36 -10.39 9.94
N THR A 86 -4.85 -9.86 8.83
CA THR A 86 -5.57 -8.91 7.98
C THR A 86 -6.90 -9.51 7.48
N TYR A 87 -6.88 -10.77 7.09
CA TYR A 87 -8.08 -11.46 6.57
C TYR A 87 -8.97 -12.04 7.68
N GLU A 88 -8.48 -12.14 8.91
CA GLU A 88 -9.31 -12.45 10.08
C GLU A 88 -10.13 -11.22 10.50
N GLN A 89 -9.55 -10.03 10.41
CA GLN A 89 -10.18 -8.77 10.84
C GLN A 89 -11.12 -8.18 9.78
N TYR A 90 -10.85 -8.38 8.48
CA TYR A 90 -11.61 -7.74 7.40
C TYR A 90 -12.28 -8.73 6.47
N ASP A 91 -13.49 -8.38 6.01
CA ASP A 91 -14.24 -9.15 5.02
C ASP A 91 -13.73 -8.92 3.60
N LYS A 92 -13.27 -7.70 3.30
CA LYS A 92 -12.63 -7.33 2.04
C LYS A 92 -11.40 -6.48 2.30
N VAL A 93 -10.35 -6.77 1.52
CA VAL A 93 -9.10 -6.00 1.50
C VAL A 93 -8.90 -5.48 0.08
N ILE A 94 -8.97 -4.18 -0.11
CA ILE A 94 -8.89 -3.52 -1.41
C ILE A 94 -7.50 -2.88 -1.55
N LEU A 95 -6.62 -3.51 -2.32
CA LEU A 95 -5.29 -2.98 -2.58
C LEU A 95 -5.30 -2.19 -3.88
N THR A 96 -5.12 -0.87 -3.79
CA THR A 96 -4.92 -0.03 -4.98
C THR A 96 -3.43 0.24 -5.18
N HIS A 97 -2.98 0.22 -6.42
CA HIS A 97 -1.60 0.55 -6.78
C HIS A 97 -1.59 1.48 -7.98
N GLY A 98 -1.37 2.78 -7.74
CA GLY A 98 -1.31 3.81 -8.77
C GLY A 98 0.11 4.05 -9.26
N CYS A 99 0.36 3.88 -10.56
CA CYS A 99 1.63 4.16 -11.23
C CYS A 99 1.44 5.08 -12.43
N ARG A 100 2.55 5.53 -13.04
CA ARG A 100 2.50 6.29 -14.29
C ARG A 100 2.38 5.34 -15.48
N PHE A 101 3.16 4.24 -15.45
CA PHE A 101 3.31 3.27 -16.53
C PHE A 101 3.13 1.85 -15.97
N ARG A 102 2.81 0.90 -16.86
CA ARG A 102 2.56 -0.52 -16.50
C ARG A 102 3.79 -1.23 -15.96
N ASP A 103 4.95 -0.91 -16.48
CA ASP A 103 6.23 -1.48 -16.04
C ASP A 103 6.65 -1.04 -14.62
N GLU A 104 6.01 0.02 -14.10
CA GLU A 104 6.18 0.47 -12.72
C GLU A 104 5.29 -0.33 -11.71
N LEU A 105 4.37 -1.19 -12.18
CA LEU A 105 3.49 -2.02 -11.34
C LEU A 105 4.26 -3.23 -10.75
N ALA A 106 5.12 -2.96 -9.78
CA ALA A 106 5.87 -3.99 -9.05
C ALA A 106 4.93 -4.95 -8.31
N TYR A 107 5.42 -6.14 -7.96
CA TYR A 107 4.73 -7.20 -7.22
C TYR A 107 3.45 -7.76 -7.87
N ARG A 108 3.13 -7.37 -9.11
CA ARG A 108 1.90 -7.82 -9.77
C ARG A 108 1.81 -9.35 -9.82
N ASP A 109 2.89 -10.01 -10.19
CA ASP A 109 2.97 -11.48 -10.24
C ASP A 109 2.81 -12.11 -8.85
N THR A 110 3.45 -11.52 -7.84
CA THR A 110 3.31 -11.96 -6.45
C THR A 110 1.85 -11.87 -5.99
N ILE A 111 1.18 -10.75 -6.26
CA ILE A 111 -0.20 -10.52 -5.84
C ILE A 111 -1.19 -11.44 -6.59
N HIS A 112 -1.00 -11.64 -7.90
CA HIS A 112 -1.92 -12.45 -8.71
C HIS A 112 -1.69 -13.95 -8.64
N HIS A 113 -0.44 -14.37 -8.41
CA HIS A 113 -0.08 -15.77 -8.53
C HIS A 113 0.53 -16.36 -7.26
N THR A 114 1.53 -15.70 -6.65
CA THR A 114 2.22 -16.30 -5.51
C THR A 114 1.33 -16.33 -4.27
N LEU A 115 0.72 -15.21 -3.91
CA LEU A 115 -0.09 -15.10 -2.70
C LEU A 115 -1.36 -15.97 -2.74
N PRO A 116 -2.15 -16.01 -3.83
CA PRO A 116 -3.32 -16.89 -3.91
C PRO A 116 -2.98 -18.39 -3.87
N ASN A 117 -1.76 -18.76 -4.21
CA ASN A 117 -1.30 -20.16 -4.19
C ASN A 117 -0.55 -20.53 -2.90
N ASN A 118 -0.56 -19.67 -1.88
CA ASN A 118 0.01 -19.99 -0.58
C ASN A 118 -0.79 -21.14 0.08
N GLU A 119 -0.08 -22.20 0.53
CA GLU A 119 -0.71 -23.41 1.06
C GLU A 119 -1.48 -23.22 2.37
N TYR A 120 -1.19 -22.17 3.15
CA TYR A 120 -1.79 -21.94 4.46
C TYR A 120 -2.97 -20.94 4.43
N PHE A 121 -2.86 -19.87 3.64
CA PHE A 121 -3.85 -18.78 3.64
C PHE A 121 -4.22 -18.25 2.23
N GLY A 122 -3.79 -18.93 1.17
CA GLY A 122 -4.10 -18.55 -0.22
C GLY A 122 -5.61 -18.51 -0.51
N ASP A 123 -6.40 -19.39 0.09
CA ASP A 123 -7.85 -19.41 -0.04
C ASP A 123 -8.49 -18.14 0.53
N GLN A 124 -7.99 -17.65 1.69
CA GLN A 124 -8.47 -16.42 2.30
C GLN A 124 -8.12 -15.21 1.44
N ILE A 125 -6.89 -15.16 0.92
CA ILE A 125 -6.45 -14.12 0.00
C ILE A 125 -7.34 -14.11 -1.24
N SER A 126 -7.53 -15.25 -1.87
CA SER A 126 -8.36 -15.38 -3.09
C SER A 126 -9.82 -14.94 -2.88
N ALA A 127 -10.36 -15.16 -1.67
CA ALA A 127 -11.74 -14.81 -1.34
C ALA A 127 -11.92 -13.34 -0.97
N LYS A 128 -10.90 -12.69 -0.39
CA LYS A 128 -11.03 -11.39 0.26
C LYS A 128 -10.21 -10.26 -0.36
N LEU A 129 -9.05 -10.57 -1.01
CA LEU A 129 -8.19 -9.55 -1.62
C LEU A 129 -8.72 -9.13 -2.99
N ILE A 130 -8.89 -7.84 -3.16
CA ILE A 130 -9.21 -7.21 -4.44
C ILE A 130 -8.03 -6.31 -4.83
N TYR A 131 -7.27 -6.70 -5.85
CA TYR A 131 -6.18 -5.88 -6.37
C TYR A 131 -6.69 -4.97 -7.49
N TYR A 132 -6.49 -3.66 -7.32
CA TYR A 132 -6.95 -2.63 -8.24
C TYR A 132 -5.78 -1.74 -8.70
N PRO A 133 -4.94 -2.23 -9.66
CA PRO A 133 -3.87 -1.44 -10.23
C PRO A 133 -4.39 -0.37 -11.18
N THR A 134 -3.76 0.82 -11.15
CA THR A 134 -4.11 1.92 -12.06
C THR A 134 -2.86 2.52 -12.69
N VAL A 135 -2.98 3.00 -13.94
CA VAL A 135 -1.92 3.77 -14.58
C VAL A 135 -2.48 5.08 -15.14
N THR A 136 -1.60 6.09 -15.24
CA THR A 136 -2.03 7.46 -15.58
C THR A 136 -1.46 8.01 -16.88
N ARG A 137 -0.44 7.37 -17.46
CA ARG A 137 0.28 7.89 -18.65
C ARG A 137 0.30 6.92 -19.83
N GLU A 138 -0.41 5.80 -19.71
CA GLU A 138 -0.60 4.85 -20.80
C GLU A 138 -2.08 4.63 -21.04
N ASN A 139 -2.45 4.37 -22.29
CA ASN A 139 -3.79 3.88 -22.61
C ASN A 139 -3.85 2.37 -22.35
N ASN A 140 -4.86 1.92 -21.63
CA ASN A 140 -5.04 0.52 -21.22
C ASN A 140 -6.28 -0.14 -21.78
N ASP A 141 -6.90 0.43 -22.82
CA ASP A 141 -8.14 -0.10 -23.38
C ASP A 141 -8.06 -1.58 -23.76
N ASP A 142 -6.85 -2.06 -24.10
CA ASP A 142 -6.60 -3.45 -24.51
C ASP A 142 -6.00 -4.34 -23.39
N VAL A 143 -5.85 -3.85 -22.16
CA VAL A 143 -5.19 -4.60 -21.07
C VAL A 143 -6.13 -4.89 -19.93
N GLN A 144 -6.58 -6.14 -19.84
CA GLN A 144 -7.43 -6.58 -18.74
C GLN A 144 -6.72 -6.47 -17.37
N GLY A 145 -7.47 -6.04 -16.37
CA GLY A 145 -7.01 -6.01 -14.98
C GLY A 145 -6.10 -4.83 -14.62
N ILE A 146 -5.96 -3.83 -15.52
CA ILE A 146 -5.31 -2.55 -15.21
C ILE A 146 -6.27 -1.41 -15.54
N ASN A 147 -6.52 -0.55 -14.56
CA ASN A 147 -7.46 0.55 -14.70
C ASN A 147 -6.74 1.83 -15.15
N GLN A 148 -7.50 2.75 -15.74
CA GLN A 148 -7.00 4.05 -16.20
C GLN A 148 -7.41 5.15 -15.24
N GLY A 149 -6.45 5.98 -14.86
CA GLY A 149 -6.71 7.21 -14.10
C GLY A 149 -6.02 7.30 -12.75
N ARG A 150 -6.13 8.47 -12.13
CA ARG A 150 -5.60 8.70 -10.80
C ARG A 150 -6.49 8.06 -9.75
N ILE A 151 -5.89 7.36 -8.79
CA ILE A 151 -6.68 6.70 -7.74
C ILE A 151 -7.56 7.66 -6.94
N THR A 152 -7.11 8.90 -6.73
CA THR A 152 -7.90 9.95 -6.06
C THR A 152 -9.16 10.35 -6.83
N GLU A 153 -9.08 10.43 -8.16
CA GLU A 153 -10.23 10.71 -9.03
C GLU A 153 -11.21 9.53 -9.06
N LEU A 154 -10.69 8.29 -9.12
CA LEU A 154 -11.49 7.07 -9.10
C LEU A 154 -12.22 6.88 -7.76
N LEU A 155 -11.57 7.24 -6.65
CA LEU A 155 -12.17 7.22 -5.32
C LEU A 155 -13.23 8.34 -5.17
N ALA A 156 -12.91 9.57 -5.57
CA ALA A 156 -13.81 10.72 -5.46
C ALA A 156 -15.09 10.55 -6.27
N SER A 157 -14.98 10.04 -7.49
CA SER A 157 -16.13 9.79 -8.40
C SER A 157 -16.97 8.56 -8.02
N GLY A 158 -16.50 7.73 -7.07
CA GLY A 158 -17.14 6.44 -6.75
C GLY A 158 -16.88 5.33 -7.79
N LYS A 159 -16.06 5.62 -8.82
CA LYS A 159 -15.75 4.62 -9.85
C LYS A 159 -15.01 3.41 -9.26
N LEU A 160 -14.08 3.63 -8.31
CA LEU A 160 -13.40 2.53 -7.62
C LEU A 160 -14.42 1.55 -7.01
N SER A 161 -15.32 2.04 -6.17
CA SER A 161 -16.33 1.19 -5.51
C SER A 161 -17.21 0.46 -6.53
N LYS A 162 -17.65 1.15 -7.60
CA LYS A 162 -18.44 0.58 -8.67
C LYS A 162 -17.72 -0.54 -9.40
N ASP A 163 -16.45 -0.32 -9.76
CA ASP A 163 -15.65 -1.28 -10.55
C ASP A 163 -15.38 -2.57 -9.74
N ILE A 164 -15.23 -2.47 -8.42
CA ILE A 164 -15.00 -3.63 -7.53
C ILE A 164 -16.29 -4.23 -6.97
N GLY A 165 -17.45 -3.69 -7.35
CA GLY A 165 -18.77 -4.22 -6.93
C GLY A 165 -19.13 -3.96 -5.47
N LEU A 166 -18.54 -2.92 -4.85
CA LEU A 166 -18.85 -2.51 -3.48
C LEU A 166 -19.72 -1.25 -3.45
N PRO A 167 -20.48 -1.02 -2.34
CA PRO A 167 -21.17 0.25 -2.12
C PRO A 167 -20.22 1.45 -2.11
N PRO A 168 -20.73 2.69 -2.22
CA PRO A 168 -19.94 3.89 -1.91
C PRO A 168 -19.30 3.79 -0.53
N ILE A 169 -18.08 4.34 -0.37
CA ILE A 169 -17.35 4.29 0.90
C ILE A 169 -18.13 4.94 2.03
N ASP A 170 -18.12 4.26 3.20
CA ASP A 170 -18.90 4.60 4.38
C ASP A 170 -18.04 4.52 5.65
N PRO A 171 -17.95 5.58 6.49
CA PRO A 171 -17.18 5.55 7.73
C PRO A 171 -17.62 4.51 8.75
N GLU A 172 -18.86 4.01 8.66
CA GLU A 172 -19.32 2.95 9.57
C GLU A 172 -18.65 1.61 9.30
N VAL A 173 -18.25 1.32 8.03
CA VAL A 173 -17.76 0.00 7.63
C VAL A 173 -16.36 0.00 7.02
N ASP A 174 -15.89 1.12 6.45
CA ASP A 174 -14.65 1.17 5.69
C ASP A 174 -13.49 1.77 6.49
N ARG A 175 -12.29 1.21 6.32
CA ARG A 175 -11.04 1.68 6.93
C ARG A 175 -10.00 1.88 5.85
N PHE A 176 -9.08 2.84 6.08
CA PHE A 176 -8.08 3.18 5.08
C PHE A 176 -6.67 3.23 5.64
N MET A 177 -5.73 2.69 4.90
CA MET A 177 -4.31 2.95 5.05
C MET A 177 -3.79 3.60 3.77
N ILE A 178 -3.01 4.68 3.90
CA ILE A 178 -2.64 5.49 2.75
C ILE A 178 -1.13 5.72 2.76
N CYS A 179 -0.45 5.30 1.69
CA CYS A 179 0.99 5.48 1.52
C CYS A 179 1.35 5.86 0.09
N GLY A 180 2.13 6.91 -0.11
CA GLY A 180 2.54 7.33 -1.45
C GLY A 180 2.97 8.78 -1.55
N SER A 181 2.73 9.40 -2.71
CA SER A 181 3.15 10.78 -2.96
C SER A 181 2.41 11.80 -2.08
N PRO A 182 3.06 12.91 -1.71
CA PRO A 182 2.44 13.94 -0.87
C PRO A 182 1.10 14.49 -1.43
N SER A 183 1.00 14.64 -2.75
CA SER A 183 -0.25 15.10 -3.38
C SER A 183 -1.37 14.06 -3.24
N MET A 184 -1.08 12.78 -3.50
CA MET A 184 -2.06 11.71 -3.35
C MET A 184 -2.53 11.59 -1.89
N LEU A 185 -1.63 11.66 -0.91
CA LEU A 185 -1.98 11.65 0.51
C LEU A 185 -2.94 12.80 0.84
N LYS A 186 -2.58 14.04 0.45
CA LYS A 186 -3.40 15.23 0.71
C LYS A 186 -4.80 15.12 0.10
N ASP A 187 -4.87 14.73 -1.19
CA ASP A 187 -6.13 14.63 -1.90
C ASP A 187 -7.02 13.53 -1.33
N THR A 188 -6.45 12.36 -1.01
CA THR A 188 -7.19 11.26 -0.37
C THR A 188 -7.71 11.66 1.01
N CYS A 189 -6.89 12.29 1.85
CA CYS A 189 -7.33 12.78 3.17
C CYS A 189 -8.50 13.77 3.05
N ASN A 190 -8.44 14.69 2.09
CA ASN A 190 -9.54 15.63 1.86
C ASN A 190 -10.83 14.89 1.48
N ILE A 191 -10.75 13.95 0.52
CA ILE A 191 -11.91 13.13 0.09
C ILE A 191 -12.51 12.37 1.29
N LEU A 192 -11.68 11.78 2.14
CA LEU A 192 -12.15 11.04 3.31
C LEU A 192 -12.77 11.95 4.37
N ASN A 193 -12.12 13.07 4.69
CA ASN A 193 -12.63 14.06 5.66
C ASN A 193 -13.98 14.63 5.23
N ASP A 194 -14.14 14.98 3.94
CA ASP A 194 -15.40 15.48 3.39
C ASP A 194 -16.55 14.46 3.47
N ARG A 195 -16.21 13.16 3.65
CA ARG A 195 -17.17 12.07 3.81
C ARG A 195 -17.31 11.57 5.26
N GLY A 196 -16.75 12.30 6.23
CA GLY A 196 -16.92 12.03 7.66
C GLY A 196 -15.92 11.03 8.26
N PHE A 197 -14.90 10.60 7.50
CA PHE A 197 -13.82 9.80 8.06
C PHE A 197 -12.87 10.66 8.88
N SER A 198 -12.29 10.11 9.95
CA SER A 198 -11.31 10.76 10.81
C SER A 198 -9.96 10.04 10.81
N GLU A 199 -8.87 10.83 10.79
CA GLU A 199 -7.51 10.32 10.88
C GLU A 199 -7.18 9.84 12.31
N ALA A 200 -6.50 8.70 12.42
CA ALA A 200 -5.91 8.26 13.68
C ALA A 200 -4.81 9.25 14.13
N ARG A 201 -4.87 9.69 15.39
CA ARG A 201 -3.91 10.68 15.94
C ARG A 201 -3.60 10.43 17.39
N HIS A 202 -2.34 10.67 17.77
CA HIS A 202 -1.92 10.71 19.16
C HIS A 202 -2.27 9.46 19.99
N GLY A 203 -2.16 8.27 19.38
CA GLY A 203 -2.49 7.00 20.05
C GLY A 203 -3.98 6.66 20.08
N ASN A 204 -4.82 7.46 19.42
CA ASN A 204 -6.23 7.13 19.22
C ASN A 204 -6.43 6.52 17.82
N ALA A 205 -7.13 5.41 17.76
CA ALA A 205 -7.53 4.79 16.50
C ALA A 205 -8.46 5.73 15.69
N GLY A 206 -8.36 5.63 14.37
CA GLY A 206 -9.17 6.43 13.44
C GLY A 206 -9.76 5.57 12.33
N HIS A 207 -10.52 6.19 11.45
CA HIS A 207 -11.02 5.53 10.24
C HIS A 207 -9.89 5.33 9.22
N TYR A 208 -8.85 6.17 9.28
CA TYR A 208 -7.70 6.03 8.40
C TYR A 208 -6.38 6.44 9.06
N VAL A 209 -5.29 5.88 8.53
CA VAL A 209 -3.90 6.22 8.88
C VAL A 209 -3.12 6.53 7.61
N ILE A 210 -2.08 7.37 7.74
CA ILE A 210 -1.23 7.77 6.64
C ILE A 210 0.25 7.57 6.96
N GLU A 211 1.05 7.25 5.93
CA GLU A 211 2.50 7.33 6.00
C GLU A 211 3.04 7.94 4.70
N ARG A 212 4.04 8.80 4.83
CA ARG A 212 4.67 9.45 3.67
C ARG A 212 5.74 8.53 3.10
N ALA A 213 5.58 8.08 1.85
CA ALA A 213 6.60 7.27 1.16
C ALA A 213 7.90 8.07 0.89
N PHE A 214 7.82 9.40 0.88
CA PHE A 214 8.93 10.30 0.62
C PHE A 214 8.98 11.37 1.71
N VAL A 215 10.11 11.45 2.42
CA VAL A 215 10.47 12.57 3.29
C VAL A 215 11.57 13.32 2.55
N GLU A 216 11.31 14.58 2.19
CA GLU A 216 12.33 15.47 1.60
C GLU A 216 13.45 15.77 2.61
#